data_be9ebbc2b73ea50c2ef7678282cea3db
#
_entry.id   be9ebbc2b73ea50c2ef7678282cea3db
#
_cell.length_a   1.000
_cell.length_b   1.000
_cell.length_c   1.000
_cell.angle_alpha   90.00
_cell.angle_beta   90.00
_cell.angle_gamma   90.00
#
_symmetry.space_group_name_H-M   'P 1'
#
loop_
_entity.id
_entity.type
_entity.pdbx_description
1 polymer ?
#
loop_
_entity_poly.entity_id
_entity_poly.type
_entity_poly.pdbx_seq_one_letter_code
_entity_poly.pdbx_strand_id
1 'polypeptide(L)'
;GITVALALVPEAVAFAFVAGVDPLVGLYAAFMVGLITAIFGGRPGMISGATGALAVVMVSLVSEGNAMGTPSENLGLYYLFLTVILMGLIQILAGVFKLGKFVRLIPHPVMMGFVNGLAIVIFLSQLGMFKTTVGGEKVWLEGESLFMMIGLVGLTMLIMWGLPKIKATKKLPEALVAILVVAGIVIFSNLDVATVGSFIRDGGGEGLKGGFPIPVLDTFSKIPMNLNTFWFILPYAGILAAIGLIESLMTLNLVDDLTETRGNSNRECIAQGSANVVTGFFGGMGGCAMIGQSIINIKGGGRGRLSGITAAIMLLIFILFASSYIEQVPIAALVGVMFMVVIGTFAWSSFRIMNKIPVADLIVLILVSGLTVIFDLAIAVIAGVIVSALVFSWENARRIRARKRIKEDGTKVYEIWGPLFFGSISAFNEKFDVKNDPNSVEIDFVESRVSDHSALEAIFVLVEKYQSVGKKIKLKHLSADCKILLYKASPIFHQIIEEDIDDPRYHLVANPEKFPKSLSEYKF
;
A
#
# COMPACT_ATOMS: atom_id res chain seq x y z
N GLY A 1 16.00 2.15 18.43
CA GLY A 1 14.81 1.55 19.09
C GLY A 1 14.15 2.49 20.11
N ILE A 2 14.88 2.98 21.11
CA ILE A 2 14.31 3.85 22.18
C ILE A 2 13.68 5.12 21.60
N THR A 3 14.37 5.81 20.69
CA THR A 3 13.86 7.02 20.02
C THR A 3 12.54 6.73 19.28
N VAL A 4 12.46 5.56 18.64
CA VAL A 4 11.25 5.11 17.93
C VAL A 4 10.12 4.85 18.93
N ALA A 5 10.38 4.18 20.06
CA ALA A 5 9.37 3.94 21.09
C ALA A 5 8.75 5.24 21.60
N LEU A 6 9.59 6.25 21.86
CA LEU A 6 9.15 7.59 22.30
C LEU A 6 8.28 8.31 21.26
N ALA A 7 8.53 8.08 19.97
CA ALA A 7 7.70 8.62 18.89
C ALA A 7 6.39 7.84 18.71
N LEU A 8 6.40 6.51 18.95
CA LEU A 8 5.24 5.65 18.78
C LEU A 8 4.12 5.90 19.80
N VAL A 9 4.46 6.27 21.05
CA VAL A 9 3.45 6.48 22.11
C VAL A 9 2.39 7.51 21.68
N PRO A 10 2.75 8.76 21.34
CA PRO A 10 1.74 9.75 20.95
C PRO A 10 0.99 9.37 19.68
N GLU A 11 1.66 8.74 18.72
CA GLU A 11 1.00 8.32 17.48
C GLU A 11 0.00 7.19 17.72
N ALA A 12 0.34 6.18 18.51
CA ALA A 12 -0.57 5.08 18.84
C ALA A 12 -1.81 5.57 19.59
N VAL A 13 -1.65 6.51 20.52
CA VAL A 13 -2.75 7.18 21.24
C VAL A 13 -3.63 7.96 20.26
N ALA A 14 -3.02 8.77 19.40
CA ALA A 14 -3.74 9.59 18.43
C ALA A 14 -4.52 8.73 17.41
N PHE A 15 -3.94 7.63 16.94
CA PHE A 15 -4.62 6.71 16.02
C PHE A 15 -5.76 5.93 16.70
N ALA A 16 -5.63 5.59 17.97
CA ALA A 16 -6.74 5.02 18.74
C ALA A 16 -7.92 6.01 18.83
N PHE A 17 -7.66 7.29 19.07
CA PHE A 17 -8.70 8.32 19.02
C PHE A 17 -9.34 8.47 17.64
N VAL A 18 -8.52 8.42 16.56
CA VAL A 18 -9.06 8.39 15.19
C VAL A 18 -9.98 7.20 14.99
N ALA A 19 -9.61 6.01 15.48
CA ALA A 19 -10.43 4.80 15.38
C ALA A 19 -11.66 4.81 16.30
N GLY A 20 -11.79 5.80 17.22
CA GLY A 20 -12.88 5.87 18.18
C GLY A 20 -12.79 4.84 19.30
N VAL A 21 -11.57 4.40 19.67
CA VAL A 21 -11.31 3.41 20.70
C VAL A 21 -10.39 3.95 21.79
N ASP A 22 -10.33 3.23 22.91
CA ASP A 22 -9.45 3.57 24.02
C ASP A 22 -7.98 3.61 23.58
N PRO A 23 -7.17 4.58 24.05
CA PRO A 23 -5.74 4.68 23.76
C PRO A 23 -4.95 3.41 24.02
N LEU A 24 -5.32 2.62 25.05
CA LEU A 24 -4.65 1.34 25.33
C LEU A 24 -4.76 0.35 24.19
N VAL A 25 -5.88 0.34 23.47
CA VAL A 25 -6.10 -0.53 22.30
C VAL A 25 -5.06 -0.23 21.21
N GLY A 26 -4.75 1.05 20.99
CA GLY A 26 -3.70 1.49 20.07
C GLY A 26 -2.30 1.17 20.55
N LEU A 27 -2.04 1.40 21.84
CA LEU A 27 -0.74 1.10 22.47
C LEU A 27 -0.44 -0.41 22.49
N TYR A 28 -1.43 -1.26 22.78
CA TYR A 28 -1.29 -2.71 22.71
C TYR A 28 -1.03 -3.18 21.26
N ALA A 29 -1.72 -2.59 20.30
CA ALA A 29 -1.45 -2.87 18.89
C ALA A 29 -0.01 -2.52 18.51
N ALA A 30 0.47 -1.33 18.88
CA ALA A 30 1.83 -0.89 18.58
C ALA A 30 2.88 -1.80 19.24
N PHE A 31 2.66 -2.22 20.49
CA PHE A 31 3.53 -3.16 21.18
C PHE A 31 3.56 -4.54 20.51
N MET A 32 2.39 -5.16 20.34
CA MET A 32 2.29 -6.55 19.87
C MET A 32 2.71 -6.70 18.42
N VAL A 33 2.17 -5.83 17.53
CA VAL A 33 2.54 -5.83 16.12
C VAL A 33 4.02 -5.52 15.98
N GLY A 34 4.53 -4.51 16.70
CA GLY A 34 5.94 -4.14 16.70
C GLY A 34 6.86 -5.27 17.13
N LEU A 35 6.53 -5.97 18.21
CA LEU A 35 7.34 -7.07 18.75
C LEU A 35 7.37 -8.26 17.79
N ILE A 36 6.19 -8.75 17.40
CA ILE A 36 6.08 -9.97 16.58
C ILE A 36 6.72 -9.76 15.21
N THR A 37 6.48 -8.61 14.57
CA THR A 37 7.10 -8.32 13.26
C THR A 37 8.60 -8.06 13.36
N ALA A 38 9.10 -7.46 14.44
CA ALA A 38 10.54 -7.31 14.66
C ALA A 38 11.24 -8.66 14.77
N ILE A 39 10.62 -9.66 15.41
CA ILE A 39 11.17 -11.01 15.59
C ILE A 39 11.03 -11.84 14.31
N PHE A 40 9.83 -11.91 13.73
CA PHE A 40 9.49 -12.85 12.66
C PHE A 40 9.43 -12.21 11.27
N GLY A 41 9.35 -10.88 11.17
CA GLY A 41 9.19 -10.15 9.92
C GLY A 41 10.23 -10.46 8.85
N GLY A 42 9.87 -10.18 7.63
CA GLY A 42 10.70 -10.39 6.44
C GLY A 42 11.80 -9.32 6.27
N ARG A 43 11.72 -8.20 7.02
CA ARG A 43 12.64 -7.08 6.88
C ARG A 43 13.17 -6.58 8.23
N PRO A 44 14.42 -6.91 8.60
CA PRO A 44 15.06 -6.35 9.79
C PRO A 44 15.20 -4.83 9.71
N GLY A 45 15.02 -4.14 10.83
CA GLY A 45 15.11 -2.68 10.92
C GLY A 45 13.83 -1.93 10.55
N MET A 46 12.83 -2.60 9.98
CA MET A 46 11.49 -2.06 9.79
C MET A 46 10.73 -2.00 11.11
N ILE A 47 9.90 -0.97 11.27
CA ILE A 47 9.07 -0.75 12.46
C ILE A 47 7.62 -0.87 12.06
N SER A 48 6.86 -1.65 12.85
CA SER A 48 5.41 -1.81 12.69
C SER A 48 4.69 -1.38 13.97
N GLY A 49 3.43 -0.97 13.82
CA GLY A 49 2.58 -0.55 14.94
C GLY A 49 1.19 -0.15 14.47
N ALA A 50 0.41 0.49 15.34
CA ALA A 50 -0.86 1.08 14.95
C ALA A 50 -0.65 2.18 13.90
N THR A 51 -1.48 2.24 12.86
CA THR A 51 -1.33 3.22 11.77
C THR A 51 -2.63 3.97 11.48
N GLY A 52 -2.48 5.21 11.01
CA GLY A 52 -3.62 6.06 10.66
C GLY A 52 -4.47 5.50 9.51
N ALA A 53 -3.84 4.82 8.56
CA ALA A 53 -4.54 4.21 7.43
C ALA A 53 -5.56 3.16 7.87
N LEU A 54 -5.19 2.32 8.83
CA LEU A 54 -6.08 1.32 9.40
C LEU A 54 -7.12 1.97 10.34
N ALA A 55 -6.68 2.94 11.17
CA ALA A 55 -7.54 3.63 12.13
C ALA A 55 -8.77 4.28 11.48
N VAL A 56 -8.60 4.90 10.33
CA VAL A 56 -9.69 5.56 9.58
C VAL A 56 -10.79 4.57 9.19
N VAL A 57 -10.43 3.39 8.69
CA VAL A 57 -11.40 2.35 8.31
C VAL A 57 -12.10 1.77 9.54
N MET A 58 -11.40 1.69 10.67
CA MET A 58 -11.94 1.15 11.93
C MET A 58 -13.04 2.04 12.52
N VAL A 59 -13.06 3.34 12.23
CA VAL A 59 -14.11 4.26 12.71
C VAL A 59 -15.50 3.76 12.34
N SER A 60 -15.71 3.46 11.06
CA SER A 60 -17.01 2.99 10.56
C SER A 60 -17.38 1.65 11.19
N LEU A 61 -16.44 0.70 11.25
CA LEU A 61 -16.65 -0.60 11.88
C LEU A 61 -17.08 -0.48 13.35
N VAL A 62 -16.36 0.33 14.14
CA VAL A 62 -16.65 0.54 15.56
C VAL A 62 -18.01 1.24 15.74
N SER A 63 -18.29 2.25 14.93
CA SER A 63 -19.56 2.98 14.98
C SER A 63 -20.76 2.10 14.62
N GLU A 64 -20.67 1.33 13.53
CA GLU A 64 -21.72 0.41 13.11
C GLU A 64 -21.88 -0.76 14.09
N GLY A 65 -20.78 -1.30 14.61
CA GLY A 65 -20.81 -2.33 15.63
C GLY A 65 -21.47 -1.89 16.92
N ASN A 66 -21.22 -0.65 17.37
CA ASN A 66 -21.89 -0.06 18.53
C ASN A 66 -23.40 0.17 18.29
N ALA A 67 -23.80 0.47 17.06
CA ALA A 67 -25.20 0.63 16.69
C ALA A 67 -26.01 -0.68 16.72
N MET A 68 -25.35 -1.85 16.75
CA MET A 68 -25.99 -3.16 16.85
C MET A 68 -26.36 -3.57 18.27
N GLY A 69 -25.94 -2.81 19.28
CA GLY A 69 -26.20 -3.09 20.69
C GLY A 69 -26.56 -1.86 21.49
N THR A 70 -26.54 -2.01 22.82
CA THR A 70 -26.72 -0.87 23.72
C THR A 70 -25.39 -0.10 23.87
N PRO A 71 -25.44 1.22 24.09
CA PRO A 71 -24.22 2.04 24.24
C PRO A 71 -23.27 1.59 25.34
N SER A 72 -23.79 0.89 26.36
CA SER A 72 -23.01 0.34 27.48
C SER A 72 -22.24 -0.95 27.16
N GLU A 73 -22.56 -1.63 26.06
CA GLU A 73 -21.97 -2.93 25.71
C GLU A 73 -20.67 -2.81 24.92
N ASN A 74 -20.38 -1.65 24.32
CA ASN A 74 -19.20 -1.39 23.48
C ASN A 74 -18.95 -2.52 22.43
N LEU A 75 -20.03 -3.00 21.80
CA LEU A 75 -19.96 -4.12 20.85
C LEU A 75 -19.01 -3.83 19.68
N GLY A 76 -18.91 -2.58 19.24
CA GLY A 76 -17.99 -2.16 18.18
C GLY A 76 -16.54 -2.51 18.46
N LEU A 77 -16.11 -2.46 19.72
CA LEU A 77 -14.77 -2.86 20.13
C LEU A 77 -14.54 -4.37 19.94
N TYR A 78 -15.51 -5.20 20.29
CA TYR A 78 -15.41 -6.65 20.10
C TYR A 78 -15.48 -7.04 18.63
N TYR A 79 -16.30 -6.36 17.82
CA TYR A 79 -16.30 -6.50 16.36
C TYR A 79 -14.94 -6.13 15.77
N LEU A 80 -14.30 -5.07 16.29
CA LEU A 80 -12.95 -4.68 15.86
C LEU A 80 -11.94 -5.80 16.13
N PHE A 81 -11.91 -6.38 17.34
CA PHE A 81 -10.96 -7.45 17.67
C PHE A 81 -11.14 -8.67 16.77
N LEU A 82 -12.39 -9.06 16.53
CA LEU A 82 -12.70 -10.18 15.64
C LEU A 82 -12.27 -9.87 14.19
N THR A 83 -12.50 -8.64 13.73
CA THR A 83 -12.10 -8.18 12.41
C THR A 83 -10.57 -8.19 12.26
N VAL A 84 -9.83 -7.77 13.28
CA VAL A 84 -8.35 -7.79 13.28
C VAL A 84 -7.81 -9.22 13.23
N ILE A 85 -8.44 -10.17 13.91
CA ILE A 85 -8.09 -11.60 13.78
C ILE A 85 -8.30 -12.07 12.34
N LEU A 86 -9.47 -11.78 11.75
CA LEU A 86 -9.77 -12.18 10.36
C LEU A 86 -8.85 -11.49 9.36
N MET A 87 -8.56 -10.20 9.54
CA MET A 87 -7.55 -9.45 8.80
C MET A 87 -6.21 -10.18 8.80
N GLY A 88 -5.75 -10.58 9.99
CA GLY A 88 -4.48 -11.29 10.15
C GLY A 88 -4.46 -12.64 9.43
N LEU A 89 -5.56 -13.40 9.47
CA LEU A 89 -5.69 -14.66 8.74
C LEU A 89 -5.62 -14.44 7.22
N ILE A 90 -6.28 -13.42 6.69
CA ILE A 90 -6.20 -13.05 5.26
C ILE A 90 -4.75 -12.70 4.88
N GLN A 91 -4.04 -11.94 5.71
CA GLN A 91 -2.63 -11.57 5.48
C GLN A 91 -1.70 -12.79 5.51
N ILE A 92 -1.91 -13.75 6.42
CA ILE A 92 -1.17 -15.03 6.45
C ILE A 92 -1.39 -15.79 5.14
N LEU A 93 -2.65 -15.94 4.71
CA LEU A 93 -2.98 -16.61 3.46
C LEU A 93 -2.30 -15.92 2.26
N ALA A 94 -2.31 -14.59 2.21
CA ALA A 94 -1.60 -13.84 1.18
C ALA A 94 -0.10 -14.16 1.16
N GLY A 95 0.53 -14.30 2.31
CA GLY A 95 1.93 -14.70 2.42
C GLY A 95 2.19 -16.15 1.97
N VAL A 96 1.35 -17.10 2.40
CA VAL A 96 1.42 -18.53 2.02
C VAL A 96 1.25 -18.71 0.52
N PHE A 97 0.27 -18.04 -0.09
CA PHE A 97 0.05 -18.05 -1.55
C PHE A 97 1.05 -17.20 -2.34
N LYS A 98 2.07 -16.64 -1.66
CA LYS A 98 3.13 -15.81 -2.28
C LYS A 98 2.59 -14.58 -3.02
N LEU A 99 1.50 -14.00 -2.53
CA LEU A 99 0.89 -12.81 -3.11
C LEU A 99 1.67 -11.51 -2.82
N GLY A 100 2.63 -11.53 -1.90
CA GLY A 100 3.50 -10.39 -1.61
C GLY A 100 4.24 -9.81 -2.81
N LYS A 101 4.43 -10.60 -3.88
CA LYS A 101 5.00 -10.13 -5.15
C LYS A 101 4.11 -9.16 -5.93
N PHE A 102 2.79 -9.20 -5.70
CA PHE A 102 1.83 -8.38 -6.45
C PHE A 102 1.88 -6.89 -6.06
N VAL A 103 2.48 -6.53 -4.93
CA VAL A 103 2.74 -5.12 -4.60
C VAL A 103 3.54 -4.39 -5.69
N ARG A 104 4.39 -5.13 -6.42
CA ARG A 104 5.16 -4.58 -7.56
C ARG A 104 4.29 -4.16 -8.75
N LEU A 105 3.03 -4.57 -8.78
CA LEU A 105 2.07 -4.17 -9.80
C LEU A 105 1.39 -2.83 -9.48
N ILE A 106 1.60 -2.29 -8.28
CA ILE A 106 1.04 -1.00 -7.90
C ILE A 106 1.92 0.10 -8.51
N PRO A 107 1.42 0.87 -9.48
CA PRO A 107 2.18 1.93 -10.12
C PRO A 107 2.45 3.09 -9.16
N HIS A 108 3.56 3.80 -9.38
CA HIS A 108 3.96 4.92 -8.54
C HIS A 108 2.89 6.04 -8.41
N PRO A 109 2.15 6.43 -9.48
CA PRO A 109 1.06 7.40 -9.36
C PRO A 109 -0.06 6.97 -8.40
N VAL A 110 -0.40 5.68 -8.38
CA VAL A 110 -1.40 5.12 -7.44
C VAL A 110 -0.90 5.24 -6.00
N MET A 111 0.37 4.91 -5.76
CA MET A 111 0.99 5.02 -4.43
C MET A 111 1.01 6.47 -3.94
N MET A 112 1.38 7.42 -4.79
CA MET A 112 1.36 8.85 -4.45
C MET A 112 -0.06 9.34 -4.18
N GLY A 113 -1.02 8.94 -5.00
CA GLY A 113 -2.43 9.26 -4.82
C GLY A 113 -2.99 8.74 -3.51
N PHE A 114 -2.67 7.48 -3.17
CA PHE A 114 -3.03 6.86 -1.89
C PHE A 114 -2.48 7.63 -0.69
N VAL A 115 -1.18 7.95 -0.69
CA VAL A 115 -0.51 8.65 0.41
C VAL A 115 -1.07 10.07 0.58
N ASN A 116 -1.37 10.77 -0.52
CA ASN A 116 -1.99 12.09 -0.46
C ASN A 116 -3.43 12.03 0.07
N GLY A 117 -4.22 11.08 -0.42
CA GLY A 117 -5.57 10.85 0.08
C GLY A 117 -5.57 10.51 1.57
N LEU A 118 -4.68 9.62 2.01
CA LEU A 118 -4.50 9.26 3.42
C LEU A 118 -4.18 10.49 4.28
N ALA A 119 -3.24 11.33 3.84
CA ALA A 119 -2.88 12.55 4.56
C ALA A 119 -4.10 13.50 4.71
N ILE A 120 -4.90 13.65 3.65
CA ILE A 120 -6.13 14.46 3.70
C ILE A 120 -7.14 13.86 4.67
N VAL A 121 -7.38 12.56 4.65
CA VAL A 121 -8.32 11.88 5.55
C VAL A 121 -7.89 12.02 7.01
N ILE A 122 -6.59 11.82 7.32
CA ILE A 122 -6.05 12.04 8.67
C ILE A 122 -6.27 13.50 9.09
N PHE A 123 -6.00 14.48 8.21
CA PHE A 123 -6.25 15.88 8.49
C PHE A 123 -7.72 16.15 8.84
N LEU A 124 -8.65 15.64 8.03
CA LEU A 124 -10.09 15.80 8.26
C LEU A 124 -10.54 15.16 9.58
N SER A 125 -9.98 14.00 9.94
CA SER A 125 -10.30 13.35 11.22
C SER A 125 -9.85 14.17 12.42
N GLN A 126 -8.69 14.87 12.33
CA GLN A 126 -8.23 15.75 13.39
C GLN A 126 -9.13 16.98 13.60
N LEU A 127 -9.84 17.44 12.57
CA LEU A 127 -10.82 18.53 12.72
C LEU A 127 -11.97 18.14 13.65
N GLY A 128 -12.24 16.85 13.80
CA GLY A 128 -13.19 16.34 14.79
C GLY A 128 -12.83 16.65 16.24
N MET A 129 -11.53 16.80 16.55
CA MET A 129 -11.04 17.15 17.90
C MET A 129 -11.25 18.62 18.26
N PHE A 130 -11.65 19.47 17.30
CA PHE A 130 -12.06 20.85 17.54
C PHE A 130 -13.57 20.97 17.85
N LYS A 131 -14.23 19.84 18.13
CA LYS A 131 -15.65 19.78 18.47
C LYS A 131 -15.83 19.27 19.90
N THR A 132 -16.83 19.81 20.57
CA THR A 132 -17.31 19.33 21.87
C THR A 132 -18.75 18.83 21.76
N THR A 133 -19.19 18.01 22.70
CA THR A 133 -20.58 17.52 22.71
C THR A 133 -21.41 18.38 23.62
N VAL A 134 -22.38 19.13 23.05
CA VAL A 134 -23.35 19.93 23.79
C VAL A 134 -24.75 19.41 23.47
N GLY A 135 -25.47 18.96 24.48
CA GLY A 135 -26.84 18.43 24.31
C GLY A 135 -26.94 17.17 23.42
N GLY A 136 -25.87 16.41 23.27
CA GLY A 136 -25.81 15.23 22.40
C GLY A 136 -25.36 15.48 20.95
N GLU A 137 -25.18 16.74 20.55
CA GLU A 137 -24.70 17.15 19.24
C GLU A 137 -23.23 17.59 19.29
N LYS A 138 -22.45 17.26 18.26
CA LYS A 138 -21.06 17.70 18.12
C LYS A 138 -21.00 19.10 17.53
N VAL A 139 -20.69 20.09 18.35
CA VAL A 139 -20.58 21.50 17.97
C VAL A 139 -19.12 21.94 17.97
N TRP A 140 -18.74 22.84 17.08
CA TRP A 140 -17.38 23.40 17.08
C TRP A 140 -17.09 24.14 18.39
N LEU A 141 -15.83 24.04 18.87
CA LEU A 141 -15.37 24.88 19.98
C LEU A 141 -15.48 26.34 19.58
N GLU A 142 -15.91 27.19 20.51
CA GLU A 142 -16.08 28.62 20.29
C GLU A 142 -15.35 29.45 21.36
N GLY A 143 -15.07 30.69 21.05
CA GLY A 143 -14.50 31.66 21.98
C GLY A 143 -13.08 31.26 22.46
N GLU A 144 -12.84 31.38 23.76
CA GLU A 144 -11.54 31.19 24.41
C GLU A 144 -11.03 29.77 24.23
N SER A 145 -11.88 28.75 24.33
CA SER A 145 -11.52 27.34 24.16
C SER A 145 -10.97 27.03 22.77
N LEU A 146 -11.55 27.64 21.72
CA LEU A 146 -11.06 27.49 20.36
C LEU A 146 -9.68 28.14 20.19
N PHE A 147 -9.52 29.38 20.68
CA PHE A 147 -8.24 30.08 20.58
C PHE A 147 -7.14 29.35 21.35
N MET A 148 -7.45 28.81 22.52
CA MET A 148 -6.52 28.03 23.32
C MET A 148 -6.12 26.74 22.61
N MET A 149 -7.08 26.00 22.02
CA MET A 149 -6.83 24.81 21.23
C MET A 149 -5.90 25.13 20.04
N ILE A 150 -6.21 26.16 19.25
CA ILE A 150 -5.40 26.58 18.09
C ILE A 150 -4.00 27.02 18.54
N GLY A 151 -3.89 27.78 19.64
CA GLY A 151 -2.62 28.25 20.19
C GLY A 151 -1.70 27.10 20.61
N LEU A 152 -2.23 26.11 21.34
CA LEU A 152 -1.47 24.94 21.78
C LEU A 152 -1.10 24.01 20.62
N VAL A 153 -2.00 23.81 19.65
CA VAL A 153 -1.71 23.08 18.41
C VAL A 153 -0.59 23.77 17.64
N GLY A 154 -0.68 25.09 17.44
CA GLY A 154 0.33 25.88 16.74
C GLY A 154 1.68 25.85 17.46
N LEU A 155 1.69 25.94 18.79
CA LEU A 155 2.90 25.82 19.59
C LEU A 155 3.55 24.45 19.45
N THR A 156 2.77 23.37 19.49
CA THR A 156 3.26 22.00 19.26
C THR A 156 3.93 21.87 17.90
N MET A 157 3.25 22.34 16.84
CA MET A 157 3.78 22.32 15.48
C MET A 157 5.06 23.16 15.35
N LEU A 158 5.12 24.32 16.00
CA LEU A 158 6.28 25.21 15.99
C LEU A 158 7.49 24.56 16.66
N ILE A 159 7.28 23.89 17.79
CA ILE A 159 8.35 23.15 18.51
C ILE A 159 8.87 22.01 17.61
N MET A 160 7.97 21.20 17.04
CA MET A 160 8.35 20.08 16.17
C MET A 160 9.10 20.55 14.92
N TRP A 161 8.70 21.67 14.33
CA TRP A 161 9.40 22.24 13.18
C TRP A 161 10.74 22.89 13.52
N GLY A 162 10.85 23.51 14.70
CA GLY A 162 12.02 24.27 15.15
C GLY A 162 13.12 23.39 15.73
N LEU A 163 12.74 22.38 16.53
CA LEU A 163 13.67 21.54 17.29
C LEU A 163 14.76 20.86 16.43
N PRO A 164 14.46 20.27 15.26
CA PRO A 164 15.46 19.63 14.41
C PRO A 164 16.47 20.60 13.79
N LYS A 165 16.17 21.91 13.77
CA LYS A 165 17.04 22.96 13.21
C LYS A 165 18.14 23.38 14.19
N ILE A 166 17.94 23.13 15.48
CA ILE A 166 18.89 23.49 16.55
C ILE A 166 19.87 22.32 16.71
N LYS A 167 21.17 22.58 16.53
CA LYS A 167 22.23 21.55 16.58
C LYS A 167 22.24 20.73 17.88
N ALA A 168 21.96 21.37 19.03
CA ALA A 168 21.98 20.73 20.34
C ALA A 168 20.81 19.74 20.54
N THR A 169 19.67 19.99 19.95
CA THR A 169 18.42 19.22 20.16
C THR A 169 18.10 18.22 19.05
N LYS A 170 18.89 18.20 17.97
CA LYS A 170 18.66 17.36 16.78
C LYS A 170 18.52 15.85 17.07
N LYS A 171 19.02 15.38 18.22
CA LYS A 171 18.93 13.96 18.62
C LYS A 171 17.70 13.65 19.47
N LEU A 172 16.94 14.66 19.91
CA LEU A 172 15.76 14.47 20.73
C LEU A 172 14.54 14.16 19.85
N PRO A 173 13.64 13.27 20.29
CA PRO A 173 12.37 13.01 19.60
C PRO A 173 11.50 14.27 19.65
N GLU A 174 11.31 14.93 18.52
CA GLU A 174 10.63 16.22 18.40
C GLU A 174 9.19 16.19 18.92
N ALA A 175 8.44 15.12 18.61
CA ALA A 175 7.06 14.95 19.07
C ALA A 175 6.98 14.83 20.60
N LEU A 176 7.89 14.06 21.22
CA LEU A 176 7.93 13.90 22.67
C LEU A 176 8.23 15.23 23.38
N VAL A 177 9.24 15.95 22.89
CA VAL A 177 9.62 17.25 23.48
C VAL A 177 8.47 18.25 23.35
N ALA A 178 7.80 18.31 22.19
CA ALA A 178 6.66 19.17 21.98
C ALA A 178 5.51 18.86 22.96
N ILE A 179 5.18 17.58 23.13
CA ILE A 179 4.15 17.14 24.07
C ILE A 179 4.52 17.49 25.51
N LEU A 180 5.74 17.20 25.95
CA LEU A 180 6.18 17.52 27.31
C LEU A 180 6.18 19.01 27.60
N VAL A 181 6.60 19.85 26.66
CA VAL A 181 6.58 21.31 26.82
C VAL A 181 5.15 21.82 26.90
N VAL A 182 4.26 21.37 25.99
CA VAL A 182 2.86 21.81 25.98
C VAL A 182 2.11 21.32 27.20
N ALA A 183 2.31 20.04 27.59
CA ALA A 183 1.73 19.49 28.82
C ALA A 183 2.23 20.27 30.07
N GLY A 184 3.54 20.57 30.12
CA GLY A 184 4.10 21.39 31.17
C GLY A 184 3.42 22.77 31.25
N ILE A 185 3.27 23.48 30.14
CA ILE A 185 2.60 24.77 30.10
C ILE A 185 1.16 24.64 30.63
N VAL A 186 0.40 23.65 30.16
CA VAL A 186 -1.00 23.42 30.58
C VAL A 186 -1.06 23.18 32.11
N ILE A 187 -0.18 22.32 32.66
CA ILE A 187 -0.15 21.98 34.08
C ILE A 187 0.28 23.18 34.93
N PHE A 188 1.38 23.86 34.59
CA PHE A 188 1.89 24.97 35.37
C PHE A 188 1.02 26.22 35.29
N SER A 189 0.35 26.46 34.15
CA SER A 189 -0.56 27.60 33.99
C SER A 189 -2.00 27.27 34.40
N ASN A 190 -2.26 26.06 34.86
CA ASN A 190 -3.59 25.56 35.28
C ASN A 190 -4.67 25.82 34.25
N LEU A 191 -4.36 25.58 32.94
CA LEU A 191 -5.29 25.82 31.84
C LEU A 191 -6.32 24.69 31.80
N ASP A 192 -7.60 25.07 31.69
CA ASP A 192 -8.70 24.13 31.53
C ASP A 192 -8.82 23.71 30.07
N VAL A 193 -8.14 22.64 29.71
CA VAL A 193 -8.12 22.06 28.35
C VAL A 193 -8.35 20.56 28.40
N ALA A 194 -8.97 20.05 27.34
CA ALA A 194 -9.18 18.61 27.20
C ALA A 194 -7.85 17.84 27.20
N THR A 195 -7.74 16.84 28.05
CA THR A 195 -6.60 15.92 28.14
C THR A 195 -7.00 14.52 27.68
N VAL A 196 -6.03 13.63 27.47
CA VAL A 196 -6.29 12.22 27.17
C VAL A 196 -7.18 11.60 28.25
N GLY A 197 -6.91 11.86 29.53
CA GLY A 197 -7.69 11.34 30.64
C GLY A 197 -9.11 11.90 30.70
N SER A 198 -9.34 13.22 30.42
CA SER A 198 -10.69 13.77 30.35
C SER A 198 -11.48 13.15 29.18
N PHE A 199 -10.85 13.04 28.02
CA PHE A 199 -11.48 12.44 26.83
C PHE A 199 -11.93 10.99 27.07
N ILE A 200 -11.11 10.16 27.75
CA ILE A 200 -11.46 8.80 28.10
C ILE A 200 -12.67 8.77 29.05
N ARG A 201 -12.66 9.63 30.08
CA ARG A 201 -13.77 9.73 31.06
C ARG A 201 -15.08 10.20 30.41
N ASP A 202 -15.01 11.16 29.49
CA ASP A 202 -16.16 11.66 28.74
C ASP A 202 -16.73 10.56 27.82
N GLY A 203 -15.89 9.64 27.34
CA GLY A 203 -16.29 8.45 26.59
C GLY A 203 -16.79 7.29 27.47
N GLY A 204 -16.91 7.48 28.80
CA GLY A 204 -17.37 6.46 29.74
C GLY A 204 -16.30 5.48 30.24
N GLY A 205 -15.03 5.74 29.93
CA GLY A 205 -13.90 4.93 30.41
C GLY A 205 -13.44 5.29 31.82
N GLU A 206 -12.79 4.35 32.53
CA GLU A 206 -12.28 4.56 33.89
C GLU A 206 -10.85 5.18 33.94
N GLY A 207 -10.30 5.59 32.79
CA GLY A 207 -8.93 6.09 32.65
C GLY A 207 -7.95 5.03 32.16
N LEU A 208 -6.70 5.45 31.87
CA LEU A 208 -5.62 4.57 31.41
C LEU A 208 -5.06 3.73 32.57
N LYS A 209 -5.70 2.61 32.85
CA LYS A 209 -5.15 1.62 33.77
C LYS A 209 -4.03 0.87 33.03
N GLY A 210 -2.79 1.35 33.09
CA GLY A 210 -1.64 0.68 32.52
C GLY A 210 -1.56 -0.76 33.05
N GLY A 211 -1.56 -1.73 32.14
CA GLY A 211 -1.49 -3.14 32.45
C GLY A 211 -0.82 -3.94 31.34
N PHE A 212 -0.44 -5.16 31.67
CA PHE A 212 0.02 -6.09 30.64
C PHE A 212 -1.17 -6.51 29.76
N PRO A 213 -1.02 -6.57 28.41
CA PRO A 213 -2.13 -7.03 27.56
C PRO A 213 -2.52 -8.46 27.93
N ILE A 214 -3.79 -8.66 28.26
CA ILE A 214 -4.38 -9.95 28.59
C ILE A 214 -5.31 -10.40 27.47
N PRO A 215 -5.46 -11.70 27.22
CA PRO A 215 -6.38 -12.20 26.21
C PRO A 215 -7.83 -11.78 26.50
N VAL A 216 -8.48 -11.17 25.50
CA VAL A 216 -9.89 -10.74 25.56
C VAL A 216 -10.77 -11.85 25.01
N LEU A 217 -10.90 -12.95 25.78
CA LEU A 217 -11.69 -14.12 25.38
C LEU A 217 -13.20 -13.83 25.38
N ASP A 218 -13.62 -12.79 26.10
CA ASP A 218 -15.02 -12.34 26.15
C ASP A 218 -15.57 -11.93 24.79
N THR A 219 -14.70 -11.61 23.83
CA THR A 219 -15.08 -11.33 22.44
C THR A 219 -15.95 -12.44 21.86
N PHE A 220 -15.61 -13.70 22.12
CA PHE A 220 -16.32 -14.86 21.59
C PHE A 220 -17.65 -15.14 22.30
N SER A 221 -17.85 -14.61 23.50
CA SER A 221 -19.10 -14.75 24.23
C SER A 221 -20.08 -13.61 23.98
N LYS A 222 -19.57 -12.41 23.74
CA LYS A 222 -20.40 -11.21 23.53
C LYS A 222 -20.90 -11.02 22.09
N ILE A 223 -20.20 -11.57 21.11
CA ILE A 223 -20.61 -11.52 19.71
C ILE A 223 -21.08 -12.91 19.27
N PRO A 224 -22.28 -13.03 18.70
CA PRO A 224 -22.76 -14.30 18.18
C PRO A 224 -21.90 -14.72 16.98
N MET A 225 -21.21 -15.88 17.10
CA MET A 225 -20.37 -16.45 16.03
C MET A 225 -21.25 -17.11 14.96
N ASN A 226 -21.95 -16.30 14.17
CA ASN A 226 -22.85 -16.73 13.11
C ASN A 226 -22.43 -16.19 11.74
N LEU A 227 -23.09 -16.64 10.70
CA LEU A 227 -22.79 -16.26 9.32
C LEU A 227 -23.02 -14.75 9.08
N ASN A 228 -23.98 -14.13 9.77
CA ASN A 228 -24.26 -12.71 9.66
C ASN A 228 -23.08 -11.87 10.19
N THR A 229 -22.55 -12.24 11.35
CA THR A 229 -21.33 -11.62 11.91
C THR A 229 -20.16 -11.75 10.93
N PHE A 230 -19.96 -12.94 10.36
CA PHE A 230 -18.90 -13.15 9.38
C PHE A 230 -19.05 -12.25 8.15
N TRP A 231 -20.25 -12.16 7.56
CA TRP A 231 -20.51 -11.28 6.41
C TRP A 231 -20.40 -9.79 6.75
N PHE A 232 -20.70 -9.41 7.99
CA PHE A 232 -20.51 -8.03 8.46
C PHE A 232 -19.04 -7.64 8.54
N ILE A 233 -18.19 -8.48 9.17
CA ILE A 233 -16.78 -8.17 9.39
C ILE A 233 -15.88 -8.43 8.17
N LEU A 234 -16.29 -9.31 7.25
CA LEU A 234 -15.46 -9.74 6.12
C LEU A 234 -15.01 -8.59 5.21
N PRO A 235 -15.87 -7.64 4.79
CA PRO A 235 -15.47 -6.50 3.99
C PRO A 235 -14.40 -5.65 4.70
N TYR A 236 -14.63 -5.32 5.97
CA TYR A 236 -13.68 -4.56 6.78
C TYR A 236 -12.34 -5.30 6.94
N ALA A 237 -12.38 -6.59 7.25
CA ALA A 237 -11.17 -7.40 7.36
C ALA A 237 -10.40 -7.47 6.04
N GLY A 238 -11.09 -7.60 4.92
CA GLY A 238 -10.48 -7.58 3.58
C GLY A 238 -9.81 -6.26 3.26
N ILE A 239 -10.49 -5.15 3.53
CA ILE A 239 -9.98 -3.78 3.34
C ILE A 239 -8.76 -3.55 4.23
N LEU A 240 -8.87 -3.82 5.53
CA LEU A 240 -7.77 -3.66 6.48
C LEU A 240 -6.57 -4.55 6.13
N ALA A 241 -6.81 -5.79 5.68
CA ALA A 241 -5.75 -6.68 5.23
C ALA A 241 -5.02 -6.14 4.00
N ALA A 242 -5.76 -5.63 3.01
CA ALA A 242 -5.19 -5.05 1.81
C ALA A 242 -4.36 -3.80 2.12
N ILE A 243 -4.90 -2.84 2.88
CA ILE A 243 -4.20 -1.62 3.29
C ILE A 243 -2.93 -1.98 4.08
N GLY A 244 -3.05 -2.83 5.09
CA GLY A 244 -1.94 -3.22 5.94
C GLY A 244 -0.82 -3.92 5.18
N LEU A 245 -1.15 -4.79 4.20
CA LEU A 245 -0.15 -5.42 3.32
C LEU A 245 0.49 -4.42 2.36
N ILE A 246 -0.30 -3.54 1.73
CA ILE A 246 0.22 -2.51 0.83
C ILE A 246 1.21 -1.63 1.56
N GLU A 247 0.84 -1.07 2.72
CA GLU A 247 1.68 -0.19 3.51
C GLU A 247 2.94 -0.91 4.00
N SER A 248 2.82 -2.16 4.48
CA SER A 248 3.96 -2.95 4.94
C SER A 248 4.93 -3.30 3.83
N LEU A 249 4.44 -3.67 2.65
CA LEU A 249 5.29 -4.03 1.52
C LEU A 249 5.91 -2.80 0.84
N MET A 250 5.22 -1.65 0.86
CA MET A 250 5.80 -0.37 0.44
C MET A 250 6.92 0.05 1.38
N THR A 251 6.71 -0.06 2.69
CA THR A 251 7.73 0.23 3.71
C THR A 251 8.92 -0.72 3.56
N LEU A 252 8.69 -2.00 3.29
CA LEU A 252 9.74 -2.99 3.02
C LEU A 252 10.61 -2.56 1.83
N ASN A 253 9.98 -2.20 0.69
CA ASN A 253 10.70 -1.75 -0.50
C ASN A 253 11.52 -0.49 -0.22
N LEU A 254 10.93 0.48 0.50
CA LEU A 254 11.64 1.70 0.89
C LEU A 254 12.87 1.40 1.77
N VAL A 255 12.74 0.50 2.73
CA VAL A 255 13.85 0.08 3.60
C VAL A 255 14.89 -0.71 2.80
N ASP A 256 14.48 -1.52 1.83
CA ASP A 256 15.38 -2.20 0.89
C ASP A 256 16.25 -1.20 0.12
N ASP A 257 15.64 -0.14 -0.41
CA ASP A 257 16.33 0.91 -1.15
C ASP A 257 17.29 1.71 -0.26
N LEU A 258 16.85 2.05 0.98
CA LEU A 258 17.69 2.80 1.93
C LEU A 258 18.89 2.02 2.47
N THR A 259 18.82 0.70 2.45
CA THR A 259 19.86 -0.17 3.03
C THR A 259 20.62 -0.98 1.99
N GLU A 260 20.23 -0.85 0.71
CA GLU A 260 20.80 -1.59 -0.43
C GLU A 260 20.80 -3.12 -0.21
N THR A 261 19.80 -3.62 0.51
CA THR A 261 19.63 -5.05 0.79
C THR A 261 18.18 -5.44 0.55
N ARG A 262 17.88 -6.72 0.33
CA ARG A 262 16.52 -7.17 0.02
C ARG A 262 15.88 -7.93 1.18
N GLY A 263 14.64 -7.56 1.51
CA GLY A 263 13.75 -8.27 2.41
C GLY A 263 12.97 -9.38 1.71
N ASN A 264 12.21 -10.14 2.51
CA ASN A 264 11.32 -11.20 2.03
C ASN A 264 9.86 -10.79 2.19
N SER A 265 9.23 -10.38 1.09
CA SER A 265 7.84 -9.88 1.06
C SER A 265 6.84 -10.91 1.57
N ASN A 266 6.97 -12.20 1.22
CA ASN A 266 6.01 -13.23 1.66
C ASN A 266 6.14 -13.50 3.16
N ARG A 267 7.38 -13.55 3.68
CA ARG A 267 7.62 -13.68 5.12
C ARG A 267 7.06 -12.47 5.88
N GLU A 268 7.14 -11.28 5.31
CA GLU A 268 6.55 -10.08 5.89
C GLU A 268 5.03 -10.19 5.98
N CYS A 269 4.35 -10.63 4.92
CA CYS A 269 2.90 -10.86 4.95
C CYS A 269 2.50 -11.84 6.06
N ILE A 270 3.22 -12.96 6.21
CA ILE A 270 2.94 -13.95 7.25
C ILE A 270 3.17 -13.36 8.64
N ALA A 271 4.25 -12.61 8.83
CA ALA A 271 4.58 -12.01 10.13
C ALA A 271 3.58 -10.93 10.54
N GLN A 272 3.20 -10.04 9.61
CA GLN A 272 2.17 -9.02 9.85
C GLN A 272 0.82 -9.67 10.16
N GLY A 273 0.43 -10.70 9.41
CA GLY A 273 -0.79 -11.43 9.65
C GLY A 273 -0.79 -12.12 11.01
N SER A 274 0.30 -12.82 11.36
CA SER A 274 0.44 -13.47 12.68
C SER A 274 0.40 -12.46 13.82
N ALA A 275 1.04 -11.30 13.63
CA ALA A 275 1.01 -10.20 14.59
C ALA A 275 -0.41 -9.68 14.80
N ASN A 276 -1.17 -9.47 13.73
CA ASN A 276 -2.55 -8.99 13.80
C ASN A 276 -3.48 -10.03 14.43
N VAL A 277 -3.34 -11.33 14.11
CA VAL A 277 -4.11 -12.39 14.81
C VAL A 277 -3.87 -12.32 16.32
N VAL A 278 -2.62 -12.31 16.74
CA VAL A 278 -2.29 -12.23 18.18
C VAL A 278 -2.83 -10.93 18.78
N THR A 279 -2.64 -9.80 18.11
CA THR A 279 -3.11 -8.48 18.57
C THR A 279 -4.61 -8.44 18.78
N GLY A 280 -5.40 -9.03 17.88
CA GLY A 280 -6.86 -9.12 18.04
C GLY A 280 -7.29 -9.96 19.23
N PHE A 281 -6.59 -11.06 19.55
CA PHE A 281 -6.86 -11.84 20.76
C PHE A 281 -6.51 -11.09 22.05
N PHE A 282 -5.57 -10.15 22.01
CA PHE A 282 -5.14 -9.39 23.18
C PHE A 282 -5.69 -7.96 23.23
N GLY A 283 -6.75 -7.69 22.51
CA GLY A 283 -7.47 -6.42 22.61
C GLY A 283 -6.79 -5.22 21.97
N GLY A 284 -6.00 -5.42 20.92
CA GLY A 284 -5.42 -4.35 20.14
C GLY A 284 -6.12 -4.13 18.80
N MET A 285 -6.05 -2.91 18.27
CA MET A 285 -6.68 -2.51 17.01
C MET A 285 -5.96 -3.03 15.76
N GLY A 286 -4.92 -3.83 15.91
CA GLY A 286 -4.10 -4.25 14.78
C GLY A 286 -3.15 -3.16 14.29
N GLY A 287 -2.34 -3.51 13.29
CA GLY A 287 -1.36 -2.57 12.76
C GLY A 287 -0.66 -3.08 11.50
N CYS A 288 0.26 -2.27 11.02
CA CYS A 288 1.11 -2.59 9.87
C CYS A 288 2.46 -1.86 9.97
N ALA A 289 3.33 -2.00 8.98
CA ALA A 289 4.61 -1.32 8.99
C ALA A 289 4.45 0.18 8.74
N MET A 290 5.19 0.97 9.47
CA MET A 290 5.14 2.43 9.47
C MET A 290 6.33 3.01 8.71
N ILE A 291 6.09 3.76 7.63
CA ILE A 291 7.13 4.37 6.80
C ILE A 291 8.00 5.33 7.62
N GLY A 292 7.38 6.27 8.32
CA GLY A 292 8.07 7.31 9.09
C GLY A 292 9.03 6.75 10.15
N GLN A 293 8.52 5.86 11.00
CA GLN A 293 9.27 5.22 12.09
C GLN A 293 10.37 4.31 11.57
N SER A 294 10.14 3.61 10.45
CA SER A 294 11.16 2.79 9.78
C SER A 294 12.32 3.67 9.27
N ILE A 295 12.01 4.82 8.66
CA ILE A 295 13.03 5.79 8.22
C ILE A 295 13.84 6.33 9.43
N ILE A 296 13.14 6.72 10.51
CA ILE A 296 13.80 7.21 11.74
C ILE A 296 14.73 6.12 12.29
N ASN A 297 14.28 4.88 12.36
CA ASN A 297 15.07 3.76 12.85
C ASN A 297 16.32 3.52 11.99
N ILE A 298 16.17 3.44 10.67
CA ILE A 298 17.28 3.20 9.73
C ILE A 298 18.28 4.35 9.74
N LYS A 299 17.82 5.61 9.71
CA LYS A 299 18.69 6.79 9.80
C LYS A 299 19.39 6.89 11.15
N GLY A 300 18.76 6.42 12.22
CA GLY A 300 19.36 6.28 13.54
C GLY A 300 20.34 5.12 13.70
N GLY A 301 20.62 4.36 12.64
CA GLY A 301 21.54 3.21 12.62
C GLY A 301 20.90 1.87 12.99
N GLY A 302 19.59 1.80 13.20
CA GLY A 302 18.86 0.59 13.56
C GLY A 302 18.59 -0.30 12.37
N ARG A 303 19.54 -1.12 11.96
CA ARG A 303 19.43 -2.02 10.78
C ARG A 303 19.05 -3.47 11.13
N GLY A 304 19.09 -3.83 12.39
CA GLY A 304 18.82 -5.19 12.88
C GLY A 304 17.46 -5.34 13.54
N ARG A 305 17.09 -6.59 13.83
CA ARG A 305 15.84 -6.94 14.55
C ARG A 305 15.82 -6.37 15.97
N LEU A 306 16.99 -6.29 16.61
CA LEU A 306 17.12 -5.83 18.00
C LEU A 306 16.58 -4.40 18.19
N SER A 307 16.70 -3.52 17.19
CA SER A 307 16.18 -2.16 17.29
C SER A 307 14.66 -2.11 17.37
N GLY A 308 13.96 -2.95 16.58
CA GLY A 308 12.51 -3.08 16.64
C GLY A 308 12.03 -3.75 17.93
N ILE A 309 12.72 -4.80 18.37
CA ILE A 309 12.46 -5.46 19.66
C ILE A 309 12.61 -4.48 20.83
N THR A 310 13.70 -3.69 20.84
CA THR A 310 13.92 -2.65 21.86
C THR A 310 12.80 -1.61 21.82
N ALA A 311 12.36 -1.19 20.63
CA ALA A 311 11.24 -0.24 20.51
C ALA A 311 9.95 -0.81 21.13
N ALA A 312 9.61 -2.05 20.83
CA ALA A 312 8.42 -2.69 21.36
C ALA A 312 8.48 -2.89 22.89
N ILE A 313 9.62 -3.35 23.43
CA ILE A 313 9.81 -3.53 24.88
C ILE A 313 9.73 -2.18 25.60
N MET A 314 10.37 -1.15 25.08
CA MET A 314 10.30 0.19 25.68
C MET A 314 8.87 0.73 25.66
N LEU A 315 8.11 0.46 24.60
CA LEU A 315 6.71 0.85 24.53
C LEU A 315 5.89 0.13 25.61
N LEU A 316 6.12 -1.17 25.84
CA LEU A 316 5.49 -1.90 26.93
C LEU A 316 5.84 -1.29 28.31
N ILE A 317 7.09 -0.92 28.54
CA ILE A 317 7.52 -0.24 29.77
C ILE A 317 6.75 1.08 29.94
N PHE A 318 6.56 1.86 28.86
CA PHE A 318 5.76 3.07 28.94
C PHE A 318 4.29 2.79 29.25
N ILE A 319 3.70 1.74 28.70
CA ILE A 319 2.33 1.34 29.02
C ILE A 319 2.19 0.99 30.51
N LEU A 320 3.15 0.24 31.05
CA LEU A 320 3.09 -0.23 32.45
C LEU A 320 3.35 0.87 33.48
N PHE A 321 4.26 1.79 33.19
CA PHE A 321 4.76 2.73 34.20
C PHE A 321 4.44 4.20 33.90
N ALA A 322 4.09 4.54 32.67
CA ALA A 322 3.88 5.95 32.25
C ALA A 322 2.42 6.26 31.90
N SER A 323 1.46 5.34 32.11
CA SER A 323 0.05 5.54 31.77
C SER A 323 -0.55 6.79 32.41
N SER A 324 -0.29 7.03 33.70
CA SER A 324 -0.77 8.22 34.43
C SER A 324 -0.23 9.54 33.86
N TYR A 325 0.98 9.54 33.28
CA TYR A 325 1.54 10.72 32.60
C TYR A 325 0.93 10.91 31.22
N ILE A 326 0.57 9.81 30.53
CA ILE A 326 -0.10 9.85 29.23
C ILE A 326 -1.49 10.48 29.38
N GLU A 327 -2.22 10.21 30.46
CA GLU A 327 -3.52 10.84 30.74
C GLU A 327 -3.45 12.37 30.85
N GLN A 328 -2.32 12.92 31.28
CA GLN A 328 -2.15 14.35 31.45
C GLN A 328 -1.81 15.07 30.12
N VAL A 329 -1.59 14.34 29.04
CA VAL A 329 -1.27 14.92 27.73
C VAL A 329 -2.47 15.69 27.20
N PRO A 330 -2.33 16.98 26.85
CA PRO A 330 -3.40 17.75 26.23
C PRO A 330 -3.73 17.23 24.83
N ILE A 331 -5.02 17.09 24.52
CA ILE A 331 -5.48 16.68 23.17
C ILE A 331 -4.91 17.63 22.10
N ALA A 332 -4.80 18.93 22.38
CA ALA A 332 -4.19 19.90 21.48
C ALA A 332 -2.74 19.53 21.07
N ALA A 333 -1.95 18.97 21.99
CA ALA A 333 -0.59 18.54 21.69
C ALA A 333 -0.60 17.35 20.71
N LEU A 334 -1.49 16.38 20.90
CA LEU A 334 -1.62 15.23 19.99
C LEU A 334 -2.10 15.65 18.59
N VAL A 335 -3.08 16.56 18.51
CA VAL A 335 -3.54 17.13 17.25
C VAL A 335 -2.41 17.86 16.51
N GLY A 336 -1.59 18.63 17.24
CA GLY A 336 -0.42 19.31 16.67
C GLY A 336 0.60 18.32 16.11
N VAL A 337 0.88 17.22 16.84
CA VAL A 337 1.71 16.11 16.33
C VAL A 337 1.11 15.51 15.08
N MET A 338 -0.21 15.22 15.07
CA MET A 338 -0.88 14.64 13.93
C MET A 338 -0.86 15.55 12.70
N PHE A 339 -0.98 16.86 12.85
CA PHE A 339 -0.82 17.79 11.73
C PHE A 339 0.59 17.77 11.15
N MET A 340 1.61 17.63 11.99
CA MET A 340 2.97 17.44 11.50
C MET A 340 3.15 16.10 10.78
N VAL A 341 2.49 15.03 11.24
CA VAL A 341 2.45 13.72 10.56
C VAL A 341 1.77 13.86 9.20
N VAL A 342 0.64 14.57 9.10
CA VAL A 342 -0.05 14.87 7.84
C VAL A 342 0.89 15.57 6.86
N ILE A 343 1.58 16.64 7.30
CA ILE A 343 2.54 17.38 6.47
C ILE A 343 3.70 16.48 6.01
N GLY A 344 4.18 15.61 6.88
CA GLY A 344 5.26 14.67 6.58
C GLY A 344 4.84 13.50 5.68
N THR A 345 3.57 13.07 5.78
CA THR A 345 3.01 11.97 4.98
C THR A 345 2.63 12.45 3.58
N PHE A 346 2.12 13.67 3.45
CA PHE A 346 1.71 14.19 2.15
C PHE A 346 2.89 14.20 1.16
N ALA A 347 2.70 13.61 -0.01
CA ALA A 347 3.72 13.55 -1.05
C ALA A 347 3.80 14.89 -1.82
N TRP A 348 4.45 15.90 -1.23
CA TRP A 348 4.63 17.23 -1.83
C TRP A 348 5.31 17.23 -3.19
N SER A 349 6.04 16.17 -3.49
CA SER A 349 6.59 15.92 -4.82
C SER A 349 5.51 15.84 -5.90
N SER A 350 4.26 15.45 -5.55
CA SER A 350 3.13 15.38 -6.49
C SER A 350 2.91 16.71 -7.21
N PHE A 351 2.95 17.82 -6.48
CA PHE A 351 2.81 19.17 -7.09
C PHE A 351 3.99 19.53 -7.97
N ARG A 352 5.21 19.12 -7.59
CA ARG A 352 6.44 19.45 -8.34
C ARG A 352 6.53 18.70 -9.66
N ILE A 353 6.01 17.48 -9.71
CA ILE A 353 6.06 16.61 -10.89
C ILE A 353 4.81 16.70 -11.76
N MET A 354 3.74 17.35 -11.31
CA MET A 354 2.45 17.43 -11.98
C MET A 354 2.55 17.85 -13.45
N ASN A 355 3.45 18.80 -13.76
CA ASN A 355 3.68 19.28 -15.14
C ASN A 355 4.73 18.45 -15.92
N LYS A 356 5.30 17.40 -15.30
CA LYS A 356 6.39 16.59 -15.87
C LYS A 356 6.03 15.15 -16.13
N ILE A 357 4.92 14.68 -15.55
CA ILE A 357 4.41 13.30 -15.74
C ILE A 357 3.40 13.27 -16.89
N PRO A 358 3.20 12.09 -17.50
CA PRO A 358 2.12 11.89 -18.46
C PRO A 358 0.75 12.28 -17.87
N VAL A 359 -0.12 12.86 -18.70
CA VAL A 359 -1.47 13.28 -18.25
C VAL A 359 -2.25 12.11 -17.66
N ALA A 360 -2.06 10.91 -18.19
CA ALA A 360 -2.70 9.69 -17.69
C ALA A 360 -2.30 9.38 -16.23
N ASP A 361 -1.02 9.49 -15.91
CA ASP A 361 -0.51 9.29 -14.55
C ASP A 361 -1.03 10.36 -13.57
N LEU A 362 -1.15 11.61 -14.05
CA LEU A 362 -1.75 12.69 -13.28
C LEU A 362 -3.23 12.42 -12.97
N ILE A 363 -3.99 11.95 -13.96
CA ILE A 363 -5.41 11.58 -13.76
C ILE A 363 -5.51 10.46 -12.72
N VAL A 364 -4.68 9.42 -12.81
CA VAL A 364 -4.66 8.32 -11.83
C VAL A 364 -4.36 8.85 -10.43
N LEU A 365 -3.36 9.71 -10.28
CA LEU A 365 -2.98 10.29 -8.98
C LEU A 365 -4.15 11.08 -8.36
N ILE A 366 -4.78 11.96 -9.13
CA ILE A 366 -5.91 12.78 -8.66
C ILE A 366 -7.12 11.89 -8.35
N LEU A 367 -7.41 10.93 -9.23
CA LEU A 367 -8.52 9.98 -9.05
C LEU A 367 -8.36 9.20 -7.74
N VAL A 368 -7.18 8.62 -7.52
CA VAL A 368 -6.91 7.82 -6.30
C VAL A 368 -6.98 8.70 -5.06
N SER A 369 -6.39 9.91 -5.09
CA SER A 369 -6.49 10.85 -3.96
C SER A 369 -7.94 11.22 -3.64
N GLY A 370 -8.73 11.53 -4.67
CA GLY A 370 -10.15 11.87 -4.52
C GLY A 370 -11.01 10.72 -4.03
N LEU A 371 -10.84 9.53 -4.62
CA LEU A 371 -11.56 8.33 -4.19
C LEU A 371 -11.23 7.93 -2.75
N THR A 372 -9.97 8.11 -2.31
CA THR A 372 -9.54 7.86 -0.94
C THR A 372 -10.31 8.75 0.06
N VAL A 373 -10.58 9.99 -0.32
CA VAL A 373 -11.28 10.96 0.55
C VAL A 373 -12.80 10.74 0.57
N ILE A 374 -13.37 10.32 -0.58
CA ILE A 374 -14.83 10.23 -0.76
C ILE A 374 -15.39 8.88 -0.33
N PHE A 375 -14.68 7.79 -0.66
CA PHE A 375 -15.14 6.42 -0.42
C PHE A 375 -14.28 5.75 0.65
N ASP A 376 -13.24 5.03 0.21
CA ASP A 376 -12.40 4.20 1.05
C ASP A 376 -11.01 4.03 0.42
N LEU A 377 -10.00 3.89 1.28
CA LEU A 377 -8.62 3.68 0.85
C LEU A 377 -8.44 2.44 -0.03
N ALA A 378 -9.08 1.33 0.30
CA ALA A 378 -8.94 0.09 -0.47
C ALA A 378 -9.59 0.20 -1.85
N ILE A 379 -10.80 0.75 -1.92
CA ILE A 379 -11.51 0.99 -3.19
C ILE A 379 -10.68 1.92 -4.06
N ALA A 380 -10.12 2.99 -3.50
CA ALA A 380 -9.30 3.94 -4.23
C ALA A 380 -8.05 3.27 -4.86
N VAL A 381 -7.34 2.42 -4.10
CA VAL A 381 -6.15 1.73 -4.60
C VAL A 381 -6.51 0.72 -5.69
N ILE A 382 -7.55 -0.08 -5.48
CA ILE A 382 -8.01 -1.06 -6.48
C ILE A 382 -8.44 -0.35 -7.78
N ALA A 383 -9.25 0.69 -7.68
CA ALA A 383 -9.66 1.51 -8.83
C ALA A 383 -8.44 2.12 -9.54
N GLY A 384 -7.50 2.67 -8.78
CA GLY A 384 -6.28 3.25 -9.32
C GLY A 384 -5.41 2.23 -10.07
N VAL A 385 -5.24 1.03 -9.51
CA VAL A 385 -4.50 -0.06 -10.18
C VAL A 385 -5.20 -0.49 -11.47
N ILE A 386 -6.53 -0.66 -11.45
CA ILE A 386 -7.31 -1.03 -12.64
C ILE A 386 -7.17 0.05 -13.71
N VAL A 387 -7.39 1.32 -13.37
CA VAL A 387 -7.29 2.44 -14.33
C VAL A 387 -5.88 2.54 -14.88
N SER A 388 -4.85 2.44 -14.04
CA SER A 388 -3.46 2.47 -14.48
C SER A 388 -3.10 1.31 -15.39
N ALA A 389 -3.59 0.09 -15.11
CA ALA A 389 -3.40 -1.08 -15.96
C ALA A 389 -4.09 -0.91 -17.32
N LEU A 390 -5.30 -0.34 -17.35
CA LEU A 390 -6.01 -0.01 -18.59
C LEU A 390 -5.26 1.05 -19.42
N VAL A 391 -4.78 2.11 -18.79
CA VAL A 391 -3.96 3.14 -19.43
C VAL A 391 -2.69 2.54 -20.03
N PHE A 392 -1.97 1.74 -19.24
CA PHE A 392 -0.77 1.04 -19.71
C PHE A 392 -1.06 0.13 -20.91
N SER A 393 -2.15 -0.64 -20.85
CA SER A 393 -2.59 -1.49 -21.96
C SER A 393 -2.91 -0.66 -23.21
N TRP A 394 -3.64 0.44 -23.05
CA TRP A 394 -3.99 1.35 -24.15
C TRP A 394 -2.78 2.00 -24.81
N GLU A 395 -1.83 2.49 -24.01
CA GLU A 395 -0.60 3.09 -24.53
C GLU A 395 0.25 2.06 -25.29
N ASN A 396 0.37 0.84 -24.78
CA ASN A 396 1.11 -0.22 -25.45
C ASN A 396 0.40 -0.71 -26.72
N ALA A 397 -0.93 -0.72 -26.73
CA ALA A 397 -1.71 -1.05 -27.93
C ALA A 397 -1.40 -0.12 -29.12
N ARG A 398 -1.17 1.15 -28.86
CA ARG A 398 -0.86 2.17 -29.88
C ARG A 398 0.60 2.21 -30.30
N ARG A 399 1.50 1.51 -29.60
CA ARG A 399 2.95 1.54 -29.90
C ARG A 399 3.38 0.61 -31.00
N ILE A 400 2.51 -0.28 -31.50
CA ILE A 400 2.88 -1.18 -32.59
C ILE A 400 3.13 -0.41 -33.88
N ARG A 401 4.29 -0.62 -34.47
CA ARG A 401 4.77 0.04 -35.69
C ARG A 401 5.31 -0.99 -36.65
N ALA A 402 5.33 -0.67 -37.94
CA ALA A 402 5.94 -1.49 -38.97
C ALA A 402 6.82 -0.62 -39.86
N ARG A 403 8.10 -0.96 -39.97
CA ARG A 403 8.98 -0.43 -41.00
C ARG A 403 8.85 -1.32 -42.22
N LYS A 404 8.68 -0.71 -43.39
CA LYS A 404 8.51 -1.41 -44.66
C LYS A 404 9.75 -1.22 -45.52
N ARG A 405 10.31 -2.30 -46.04
CA ARG A 405 11.41 -2.28 -47.00
C ARG A 405 11.22 -3.33 -48.07
N ILE A 406 11.81 -3.13 -49.23
CA ILE A 406 11.82 -4.12 -50.33
C ILE A 406 13.28 -4.57 -50.49
N LYS A 407 13.48 -5.88 -50.50
CA LYS A 407 14.78 -6.51 -50.75
C LYS A 407 15.10 -6.47 -52.25
N GLU A 408 16.36 -6.73 -52.62
CA GLU A 408 16.80 -6.80 -54.01
C GLU A 408 16.09 -7.88 -54.83
N ASP A 409 15.65 -8.95 -54.19
CA ASP A 409 14.84 -10.03 -54.78
C ASP A 409 13.34 -9.70 -54.96
N GLY A 410 12.93 -8.46 -54.63
CA GLY A 410 11.55 -8.01 -54.69
C GLY A 410 10.68 -8.42 -53.52
N THR A 411 11.20 -9.09 -52.50
CA THR A 411 10.46 -9.47 -51.28
C THR A 411 10.22 -8.22 -50.42
N LYS A 412 8.98 -8.04 -49.98
CA LYS A 412 8.62 -6.95 -49.05
C LYS A 412 8.75 -7.43 -47.62
N VAL A 413 9.53 -6.71 -46.81
CA VAL A 413 9.77 -7.00 -45.39
C VAL A 413 9.01 -5.99 -44.54
N TYR A 414 8.25 -6.51 -43.59
CA TYR A 414 7.60 -5.76 -42.52
C TYR A 414 8.33 -6.02 -41.21
N GLU A 415 9.18 -5.10 -40.78
CA GLU A 415 9.82 -5.15 -39.46
C GLU A 415 8.85 -4.61 -38.42
N ILE A 416 8.34 -5.48 -37.54
CA ILE A 416 7.33 -5.14 -36.54
C ILE A 416 8.00 -4.72 -35.24
N TRP A 417 7.56 -3.61 -34.68
CA TRP A 417 8.05 -3.03 -33.42
C TRP A 417 6.90 -2.91 -32.43
N GLY A 418 7.15 -3.33 -31.19
CA GLY A 418 6.20 -3.28 -30.11
C GLY A 418 5.48 -4.60 -29.85
N PRO A 419 4.80 -4.73 -28.69
CA PRO A 419 4.17 -5.97 -28.28
C PRO A 419 2.90 -6.23 -29.11
N LEU A 420 2.75 -7.47 -29.61
CA LEU A 420 1.53 -7.95 -30.26
C LEU A 420 0.69 -8.71 -29.23
N PHE A 421 -0.49 -8.16 -28.92
CA PHE A 421 -1.46 -8.69 -27.94
C PHE A 421 -2.88 -8.21 -28.32
N PHE A 422 -3.89 -8.67 -27.61
CA PHE A 422 -5.30 -8.37 -27.93
C PHE A 422 -5.59 -6.88 -28.22
N GLY A 423 -4.95 -5.97 -27.47
CA GLY A 423 -5.16 -4.52 -27.63
C GLY A 423 -4.52 -3.92 -28.88
N SER A 424 -3.47 -4.54 -29.44
CA SER A 424 -2.72 -4.01 -30.58
C SER A 424 -3.09 -4.63 -31.94
N ILE A 425 -4.04 -5.57 -31.98
CA ILE A 425 -4.41 -6.32 -33.18
C ILE A 425 -4.88 -5.39 -34.31
N SER A 426 -5.76 -4.42 -34.02
CA SER A 426 -6.27 -3.50 -35.03
C SER A 426 -5.12 -2.69 -35.67
N ALA A 427 -4.25 -2.14 -34.82
CA ALA A 427 -3.10 -1.39 -35.26
C ALA A 427 -2.07 -2.25 -36.03
N PHE A 428 -1.93 -3.54 -35.67
CA PHE A 428 -1.12 -4.51 -36.40
C PHE A 428 -1.69 -4.77 -37.79
N ASN A 429 -2.98 -5.11 -37.89
CA ASN A 429 -3.63 -5.42 -39.16
C ASN A 429 -3.60 -4.25 -40.16
N GLU A 430 -3.69 -3.02 -39.70
CA GLU A 430 -3.62 -1.81 -40.53
C GLU A 430 -2.25 -1.59 -41.19
N LYS A 431 -1.18 -2.29 -40.77
CA LYS A 431 0.15 -2.13 -41.35
C LYS A 431 0.30 -2.83 -42.69
N PHE A 432 -0.52 -3.84 -42.98
CA PHE A 432 -0.39 -4.72 -44.13
C PHE A 432 -1.35 -4.31 -45.28
N ASP A 433 -0.86 -4.41 -46.51
CA ASP A 433 -1.62 -4.16 -47.71
C ASP A 433 -1.62 -5.44 -48.58
N VAL A 434 -2.41 -6.43 -48.15
CA VAL A 434 -2.40 -7.77 -48.72
C VAL A 434 -2.65 -7.76 -50.22
N LYS A 435 -3.44 -6.80 -50.74
CA LYS A 435 -3.78 -6.70 -52.18
C LYS A 435 -2.63 -6.20 -53.02
N ASN A 436 -1.94 -5.12 -52.58
CA ASN A 436 -0.93 -4.44 -53.37
C ASN A 436 0.49 -4.91 -53.05
N ASP A 437 0.71 -5.76 -52.04
CA ASP A 437 2.01 -6.31 -51.70
C ASP A 437 2.52 -7.25 -52.83
N PRO A 438 3.85 -7.43 -52.96
CA PRO A 438 4.43 -8.37 -53.91
C PRO A 438 4.11 -9.82 -53.57
N ASN A 439 4.46 -10.76 -54.47
CA ASN A 439 4.16 -12.20 -54.28
C ASN A 439 4.89 -12.84 -53.10
N SER A 440 5.98 -12.21 -52.61
CA SER A 440 6.74 -12.68 -51.45
C SER A 440 6.77 -11.59 -50.37
N VAL A 441 6.36 -11.97 -49.16
CA VAL A 441 6.30 -11.08 -48.00
C VAL A 441 6.98 -11.75 -46.82
N GLU A 442 7.79 -11.00 -46.10
CA GLU A 442 8.40 -11.41 -44.84
C GLU A 442 7.89 -10.50 -43.71
N ILE A 443 7.57 -11.11 -42.57
CA ILE A 443 7.27 -10.40 -41.32
C ILE A 443 8.36 -10.70 -40.33
N ASP A 444 9.08 -9.68 -39.92
CA ASP A 444 10.21 -9.73 -39.00
C ASP A 444 9.78 -9.27 -37.60
N PHE A 445 9.87 -10.17 -36.62
CA PHE A 445 9.46 -9.94 -35.23
C PHE A 445 10.65 -9.64 -34.31
N VAL A 446 11.81 -9.25 -34.83
CA VAL A 446 13.02 -9.03 -34.02
C VAL A 446 12.78 -8.07 -32.85
N GLU A 447 11.96 -7.04 -33.03
CA GLU A 447 11.60 -6.03 -32.04
C GLU A 447 10.14 -6.19 -31.53
N SER A 448 9.55 -7.36 -31.75
CA SER A 448 8.16 -7.63 -31.37
C SER A 448 8.03 -9.00 -30.69
N ARG A 449 7.04 -9.11 -29.80
CA ARG A 449 6.72 -10.36 -29.11
C ARG A 449 5.24 -10.66 -29.21
N VAL A 450 4.93 -11.89 -29.58
CA VAL A 450 3.57 -12.44 -29.54
C VAL A 450 3.24 -12.81 -28.10
N SER A 451 2.24 -12.21 -27.49
CA SER A 451 2.04 -12.26 -26.04
C SER A 451 0.82 -13.06 -25.59
N ASP A 452 -0.19 -13.20 -26.46
CA ASP A 452 -1.44 -13.86 -26.09
C ASP A 452 -2.10 -14.62 -27.26
N HIS A 453 -3.20 -15.32 -26.98
CA HIS A 453 -3.95 -16.08 -27.97
C HIS A 453 -4.51 -15.21 -29.09
N SER A 454 -4.98 -14.02 -28.78
CA SER A 454 -5.53 -13.09 -29.77
C SER A 454 -4.47 -12.62 -30.79
N ALA A 455 -3.22 -12.47 -30.33
CA ALA A 455 -2.09 -12.17 -31.21
C ALA A 455 -1.78 -13.35 -32.15
N LEU A 456 -1.85 -14.58 -31.65
CA LEU A 456 -1.69 -15.79 -32.48
C LEU A 456 -2.77 -15.85 -33.57
N GLU A 457 -4.01 -15.63 -33.20
CA GLU A 457 -5.15 -15.61 -34.13
C GLU A 457 -4.98 -14.54 -35.21
N ALA A 458 -4.52 -13.33 -34.82
CA ALA A 458 -4.27 -12.25 -35.76
C ALA A 458 -3.17 -12.61 -36.78
N ILE A 459 -2.10 -13.29 -36.36
CA ILE A 459 -1.06 -13.79 -37.27
C ILE A 459 -1.63 -14.88 -38.17
N PHE A 460 -2.42 -15.82 -37.63
CA PHE A 460 -3.03 -16.90 -38.41
C PHE A 460 -3.95 -16.34 -39.50
N VAL A 461 -4.86 -15.45 -39.15
CA VAL A 461 -5.77 -14.79 -40.10
C VAL A 461 -5.00 -13.99 -41.17
N LEU A 462 -3.89 -13.33 -40.76
CA LEU A 462 -3.04 -12.61 -41.72
C LEU A 462 -2.36 -13.56 -42.70
N VAL A 463 -1.87 -14.71 -42.24
CA VAL A 463 -1.24 -15.74 -43.08
C VAL A 463 -2.29 -16.29 -44.08
N GLU A 464 -3.48 -16.63 -43.61
CA GLU A 464 -4.57 -17.09 -44.49
C GLU A 464 -4.94 -16.06 -45.56
N LYS A 465 -5.00 -14.77 -45.20
CA LYS A 465 -5.27 -13.67 -46.15
C LYS A 465 -4.24 -13.59 -47.27
N TYR A 466 -2.94 -13.72 -46.95
CA TYR A 466 -1.89 -13.72 -47.98
C TYR A 466 -1.97 -14.98 -48.86
N GLN A 467 -2.21 -16.14 -48.26
CA GLN A 467 -2.33 -17.41 -48.99
C GLN A 467 -3.56 -17.41 -49.90
N SER A 468 -4.70 -16.86 -49.44
CA SER A 468 -5.92 -16.80 -50.25
C SER A 468 -5.78 -15.99 -51.55
N VAL A 469 -4.83 -15.05 -51.58
CA VAL A 469 -4.47 -14.28 -52.79
C VAL A 469 -3.24 -14.83 -53.51
N GLY A 470 -2.80 -16.06 -53.16
CA GLY A 470 -1.70 -16.75 -53.82
C GLY A 470 -0.31 -16.23 -53.51
N LYS A 471 -0.14 -15.41 -52.45
CA LYS A 471 1.15 -14.82 -52.06
C LYS A 471 1.85 -15.67 -51.00
N LYS A 472 3.19 -15.70 -51.05
CA LYS A 472 4.03 -16.39 -50.09
C LYS A 472 4.33 -15.48 -48.92
N ILE A 473 4.18 -16.00 -47.68
CA ILE A 473 4.48 -15.28 -46.45
C ILE A 473 5.50 -16.09 -45.64
N LYS A 474 6.46 -15.39 -45.04
CA LYS A 474 7.46 -15.94 -44.11
C LYS A 474 7.49 -15.14 -42.83
N LEU A 475 7.68 -15.81 -41.70
CA LEU A 475 7.81 -15.20 -40.37
C LEU A 475 9.26 -15.39 -39.90
N LYS A 476 9.93 -14.31 -39.47
CA LYS A 476 11.33 -14.33 -39.04
C LYS A 476 11.50 -13.79 -37.61
N HIS A 477 12.60 -14.17 -36.97
CA HIS A 477 13.07 -13.69 -35.66
C HIS A 477 12.04 -13.83 -34.53
N LEU A 478 11.21 -14.86 -34.59
CA LEU A 478 10.29 -15.20 -33.51
C LEU A 478 11.06 -15.75 -32.30
N SER A 479 10.71 -15.31 -31.08
CA SER A 479 11.25 -15.88 -29.85
C SER A 479 10.86 -17.35 -29.69
N ALA A 480 11.62 -18.12 -28.93
CA ALA A 480 11.34 -19.53 -28.67
C ALA A 480 9.92 -19.76 -28.14
N ASP A 481 9.49 -18.91 -27.18
CA ASP A 481 8.15 -18.96 -26.60
C ASP A 481 7.05 -18.73 -27.66
N CYS A 482 7.27 -17.77 -28.59
CA CYS A 482 6.33 -17.49 -29.68
C CYS A 482 6.23 -18.65 -30.66
N LYS A 483 7.36 -19.27 -31.02
CA LYS A 483 7.38 -20.44 -31.92
C LYS A 483 6.60 -21.62 -31.34
N ILE A 484 6.83 -21.95 -30.05
CA ILE A 484 6.11 -23.01 -29.36
C ILE A 484 4.59 -22.78 -29.41
N LEU A 485 4.15 -21.54 -29.20
CA LEU A 485 2.74 -21.19 -29.25
C LEU A 485 2.18 -21.34 -30.68
N LEU A 486 2.89 -20.84 -31.70
CA LEU A 486 2.45 -20.90 -33.09
C LEU A 486 2.43 -22.34 -33.62
N TYR A 487 3.44 -23.17 -33.30
CA TYR A 487 3.47 -24.58 -33.70
C TYR A 487 2.34 -25.41 -33.08
N LYS A 488 1.94 -25.07 -31.84
CA LYS A 488 0.75 -25.69 -31.21
C LYS A 488 -0.55 -25.24 -31.83
N ALA A 489 -0.61 -24.02 -32.35
CA ALA A 489 -1.83 -23.44 -32.92
C ALA A 489 -2.17 -24.05 -34.30
N SER A 490 -1.17 -24.26 -35.20
CA SER A 490 -1.38 -24.87 -36.51
C SER A 490 -0.08 -25.41 -37.14
N PRO A 491 -0.16 -26.58 -37.84
CA PRO A 491 0.96 -27.15 -38.59
C PRO A 491 1.52 -26.24 -39.70
N ILE A 492 0.76 -25.29 -40.18
CA ILE A 492 1.14 -24.36 -41.26
C ILE A 492 2.38 -23.53 -40.85
N PHE A 493 2.52 -23.23 -39.55
CA PHE A 493 3.62 -22.44 -39.05
C PHE A 493 4.99 -23.12 -39.17
N HIS A 494 5.02 -24.48 -39.25
CA HIS A 494 6.28 -25.18 -39.50
C HIS A 494 6.85 -24.93 -40.91
N GLN A 495 5.99 -24.51 -41.87
CA GLN A 495 6.41 -24.26 -43.24
C GLN A 495 6.76 -22.79 -43.49
N ILE A 496 6.22 -21.86 -42.69
CA ILE A 496 6.33 -20.43 -42.95
C ILE A 496 7.29 -19.72 -41.96
N ILE A 497 7.62 -20.35 -40.83
CA ILE A 497 8.63 -19.82 -39.92
C ILE A 497 10.01 -20.15 -40.47
N GLU A 498 10.80 -19.12 -40.78
CA GLU A 498 12.16 -19.26 -41.27
C GLU A 498 13.14 -19.00 -40.13
N GLU A 499 14.03 -19.95 -39.90
CA GLU A 499 15.11 -19.86 -38.91
C GLU A 499 16.43 -19.63 -39.64
N ASP A 500 16.95 -18.42 -39.54
CA ASP A 500 18.27 -18.06 -40.06
C ASP A 500 19.24 -17.93 -38.87
N ILE A 501 19.94 -19.03 -38.55
CA ILE A 501 20.84 -19.11 -37.40
C ILE A 501 22.09 -18.23 -37.62
N ASP A 502 22.46 -17.97 -38.87
CA ASP A 502 23.61 -17.15 -39.22
C ASP A 502 23.35 -15.65 -39.19
N ASP A 503 22.06 -15.22 -39.11
CA ASP A 503 21.72 -13.80 -38.95
C ASP A 503 22.08 -13.34 -37.52
N PRO A 504 23.00 -12.36 -37.37
CA PRO A 504 23.40 -11.86 -36.04
C PRO A 504 22.23 -11.37 -35.18
N ARG A 505 21.13 -10.88 -35.79
CA ARG A 505 19.94 -10.43 -35.09
C ARG A 505 19.16 -11.56 -34.43
N TYR A 506 19.31 -12.81 -34.92
CA TYR A 506 18.68 -13.98 -34.35
C TYR A 506 19.12 -14.25 -32.92
N HIS A 507 20.39 -14.00 -32.59
CA HIS A 507 20.95 -14.16 -31.26
C HIS A 507 20.43 -13.13 -30.25
N LEU A 508 19.93 -11.98 -30.71
CA LEU A 508 19.31 -10.95 -29.83
C LEU A 508 17.90 -11.38 -29.39
N VAL A 509 17.20 -12.17 -30.19
CA VAL A 509 15.80 -12.60 -29.94
C VAL A 509 15.76 -13.94 -29.20
N ALA A 510 16.71 -14.83 -29.46
CA ALA A 510 16.81 -16.14 -28.83
C ALA A 510 17.75 -16.10 -27.62
N ASN A 511 17.34 -16.68 -26.48
CA ASN A 511 18.28 -16.92 -25.39
C ASN A 511 19.09 -18.18 -25.73
N PRO A 512 20.39 -18.08 -26.06
CA PRO A 512 21.18 -19.22 -26.58
C PRO A 512 21.28 -20.40 -25.62
N GLU A 513 21.20 -20.13 -24.30
CA GLU A 513 21.29 -21.15 -23.26
C GLU A 513 20.01 -21.98 -23.09
N LYS A 514 18.89 -21.45 -23.56
CA LYS A 514 17.56 -22.09 -23.47
C LYS A 514 17.10 -22.68 -24.81
N PHE A 515 17.87 -22.54 -25.86
CA PHE A 515 17.53 -23.06 -27.17
C PHE A 515 17.95 -24.51 -27.27
N PRO A 516 17.03 -25.48 -27.50
CA PRO A 516 17.45 -26.84 -27.87
C PRO A 516 18.19 -26.77 -29.20
N LYS A 517 19.31 -27.49 -29.28
CA LYS A 517 20.21 -27.52 -30.46
C LYS A 517 19.53 -28.09 -31.71
N SER A 518 18.34 -28.70 -31.55
CA SER A 518 17.51 -29.20 -32.67
C SER A 518 16.03 -29.14 -32.29
N LEU A 519 15.14 -28.87 -33.26
CA LEU A 519 13.69 -28.92 -33.12
C LEU A 519 13.15 -30.30 -32.68
N SER A 520 13.91 -31.35 -32.87
CA SER A 520 13.57 -32.73 -32.46
C SER A 520 13.61 -32.95 -30.94
N GLU A 521 14.20 -32.02 -30.16
CA GLU A 521 14.23 -32.07 -28.70
C GLU A 521 12.94 -31.54 -28.06
N TYR A 522 12.07 -30.84 -28.81
CA TYR A 522 10.72 -30.51 -28.37
C TYR A 522 9.82 -31.74 -28.49
N LYS A 523 9.61 -32.46 -27.40
CA LYS A 523 8.52 -33.44 -27.30
C LYS A 523 7.21 -32.66 -27.23
N PHE A 524 6.44 -32.69 -28.32
CA PHE A 524 5.08 -32.18 -28.42
C PHE A 524 4.11 -33.08 -27.66
#